data_203203a267d398dc6f6475c7731e4390
#
_entry.id   203203a267d398dc6f6475c7731e4390
#
_cell.length_a   1.000
_cell.length_b   1.000
_cell.length_c   1.000
_cell.angle_alpha   90.00
_cell.angle_beta   90.00
_cell.angle_gamma   90.00
#
_symmetry.space_group_name_H-M   'P 1'
#
loop_
_entity.id
_entity.type
_entity.pdbx_description
1 polymer ?
#
loop_
_entity_poly.entity_id
_entity_poly.type
_entity_poly.pdbx_seq_one_letter_code
_entity_poly.pdbx_strand_id
1 'polypeptide(L)'
;MKDLDVKILATGDKRVGNGIRAFSETTKELIDRTQDSLSLTIFALSDDQIIEKLRLALERGVSVEIYLNYSSTSISEEYLRKLKELENKYLNLNVFRVENNVLHSKVIISDMKKAIVGSANTTFAGMVTNYELGVEIHIPAIAHKLEMLLRRLRER
;
A
#
# COMPACT_ATOMS: atom_id res chain seq x y z
N MET A 1 4.75 -16.28 23.68
CA MET A 1 5.50 -15.06 23.32
C MET A 1 4.47 -14.05 22.82
N LYS A 2 4.47 -12.85 23.35
CA LYS A 2 3.58 -11.80 22.86
C LYS A 2 3.95 -11.50 21.42
N ASP A 3 2.94 -11.29 20.56
CA ASP A 3 3.16 -10.80 19.22
C ASP A 3 3.91 -9.46 19.30
N LEU A 4 4.96 -9.34 18.48
CA LEU A 4 5.71 -8.09 18.39
C LEU A 4 4.85 -7.03 17.70
N ASP A 5 4.89 -5.80 18.22
CA ASP A 5 4.22 -4.66 17.61
C ASP A 5 4.83 -4.27 16.26
N VAL A 6 6.03 -4.75 15.97
CA VAL A 6 6.72 -4.57 14.70
C VAL A 6 7.23 -5.92 14.21
N LYS A 7 6.89 -6.25 12.96
CA LYS A 7 7.32 -7.49 12.31
C LYS A 7 8.12 -7.16 11.06
N ILE A 8 9.19 -7.91 10.83
CA ILE A 8 10.03 -7.76 9.64
C ILE A 8 9.40 -8.51 8.49
N LEU A 9 9.33 -7.89 7.32
CA LEU A 9 8.85 -8.46 6.08
C LEU A 9 10.02 -8.63 5.11
N ALA A 10 10.01 -9.71 4.34
CA ALA A 10 10.99 -9.95 3.29
C ALA A 10 10.36 -10.66 2.10
N THR A 11 11.01 -10.55 0.96
CA THR A 11 10.68 -11.33 -0.23
C THR A 11 11.59 -12.55 -0.32
N GLY A 12 11.13 -13.60 -1.03
CA GLY A 12 11.87 -14.82 -1.26
C GLY A 12 11.69 -15.86 -0.15
N ASP A 13 11.34 -17.09 -0.55
CA ASP A 13 10.97 -18.18 0.37
C ASP A 13 12.06 -18.50 1.40
N LYS A 14 13.34 -18.40 1.00
CA LYS A 14 14.47 -18.70 1.88
C LYS A 14 14.71 -17.66 2.97
N ARG A 15 14.08 -16.48 2.87
CA ARG A 15 14.25 -15.37 3.81
C ARG A 15 13.07 -15.22 4.77
N VAL A 16 12.03 -15.99 4.55
CA VAL A 16 10.82 -16.01 5.39
C VAL A 16 10.95 -17.09 6.45
N GLY A 17 10.38 -16.86 7.60
CA GLY A 17 10.45 -17.77 8.76
C GLY A 17 11.23 -17.14 9.92
N ASN A 18 11.25 -17.80 11.07
CA ASN A 18 11.90 -17.29 12.30
C ASN A 18 11.44 -15.87 12.68
N GLY A 19 10.14 -15.59 12.53
CA GLY A 19 9.57 -14.27 12.81
C GLY A 19 9.59 -13.28 11.65
N ILE A 20 10.17 -13.66 10.50
CA ILE A 20 10.15 -12.86 9.28
C ILE A 20 8.99 -13.35 8.40
N ARG A 21 8.11 -12.44 7.99
CA ARG A 21 6.92 -12.77 7.20
C ARG A 21 7.13 -12.45 5.72
N ALA A 22 6.37 -13.15 4.87
CA ALA A 22 6.36 -12.90 3.42
C ALA A 22 5.74 -11.54 3.10
N PHE A 23 6.45 -10.71 2.34
CA PHE A 23 6.03 -9.35 2.02
C PHE A 23 4.69 -9.31 1.28
N SER A 24 4.58 -10.09 0.20
CA SER A 24 3.38 -10.13 -0.64
C SER A 24 2.14 -10.61 0.13
N GLU A 25 2.27 -11.74 0.83
CA GLU A 25 1.16 -12.34 1.58
C GLU A 25 0.70 -11.42 2.72
N THR A 26 1.63 -10.79 3.43
CA THR A 26 1.32 -9.87 4.52
C THR A 26 0.61 -8.62 4.01
N THR A 27 1.05 -8.07 2.87
CA THR A 27 0.39 -6.93 2.23
C THR A 27 -1.04 -7.26 1.83
N LYS A 28 -1.25 -8.40 1.18
CA LYS A 28 -2.60 -8.84 0.78
C LYS A 28 -3.50 -9.07 1.98
N GLU A 29 -2.98 -9.71 3.03
CA GLU A 29 -3.72 -9.94 4.26
C GLU A 29 -4.12 -8.63 4.94
N LEU A 30 -3.23 -7.65 4.97
CA LEU A 30 -3.54 -6.33 5.53
C LEU A 30 -4.71 -5.69 4.80
N ILE A 31 -4.71 -5.72 3.48
CA ILE A 31 -5.80 -5.17 2.66
C ILE A 31 -7.09 -5.94 2.90
N ASP A 32 -7.03 -7.27 2.89
CA ASP A 32 -8.21 -8.14 3.10
C ASP A 32 -8.89 -7.91 4.45
N ARG A 33 -8.10 -7.60 5.49
CA ARG A 33 -8.60 -7.37 6.86
C ARG A 33 -9.01 -5.94 7.15
N THR A 34 -8.74 -5.01 6.24
CA THR A 34 -9.13 -3.61 6.41
C THR A 34 -10.65 -3.48 6.41
N GLN A 35 -11.20 -2.77 7.41
CA GLN A 35 -12.64 -2.62 7.60
C GLN A 35 -13.14 -1.21 7.29
N ASP A 36 -12.40 -0.18 7.68
CA ASP A 36 -12.87 1.20 7.61
C ASP A 36 -12.11 2.05 6.60
N SER A 37 -10.79 2.07 6.67
CA SER A 37 -9.97 2.94 5.83
C SER A 37 -8.66 2.30 5.43
N LEU A 38 -8.25 2.57 4.20
CA LEU A 38 -6.99 2.13 3.63
C LEU A 38 -6.34 3.31 2.91
N SER A 39 -5.12 3.66 3.29
CA SER A 39 -4.33 4.68 2.61
C SER A 39 -3.04 4.08 2.10
N LEU A 40 -2.67 4.37 0.87
CA LEU A 40 -1.42 3.88 0.31
C LEU A 40 -0.77 4.87 -0.64
N THR A 41 0.56 4.82 -0.69
CA THR A 41 1.35 5.54 -1.69
C THR A 41 1.69 4.61 -2.84
N ILE A 42 1.64 5.09 -4.06
CA ILE A 42 1.99 4.31 -5.25
C ILE A 42 2.99 5.10 -6.10
N PHE A 43 4.20 4.57 -6.23
CA PHE A 43 5.19 5.02 -7.20
C PHE A 43 5.07 4.23 -8.50
N ALA A 44 5.02 2.91 -8.42
CA ALA A 44 4.84 2.00 -9.56
C ALA A 44 3.77 0.96 -9.20
N LEU A 45 2.98 0.59 -10.18
CA LEU A 45 1.88 -0.35 -10.03
C LEU A 45 1.84 -1.28 -11.24
N SER A 46 1.93 -2.58 -11.01
CA SER A 46 1.82 -3.60 -12.06
C SER A 46 1.41 -4.97 -11.50
N ASP A 47 0.73 -5.00 -10.35
CA ASP A 47 0.27 -6.23 -9.72
C ASP A 47 -1.26 -6.30 -9.77
N ASP A 48 -1.79 -7.18 -10.63
CA ASP A 48 -3.23 -7.35 -10.81
C ASP A 48 -3.91 -7.90 -9.55
N GLN A 49 -3.18 -8.66 -8.72
CA GLN A 49 -3.73 -9.17 -7.46
C GLN A 49 -3.96 -8.03 -6.46
N ILE A 50 -3.06 -7.05 -6.42
CA ILE A 50 -3.24 -5.87 -5.57
C ILE A 50 -4.43 -5.04 -6.05
N ILE A 51 -4.57 -4.83 -7.37
CA ILE A 51 -5.75 -4.14 -7.95
C ILE A 51 -7.04 -4.84 -7.52
N GLU A 52 -7.06 -6.17 -7.59
CA GLU A 52 -8.25 -6.95 -7.19
C GLU A 52 -8.53 -6.83 -5.69
N LYS A 53 -7.49 -6.84 -4.84
CA LYS A 53 -7.64 -6.63 -3.40
C LYS A 53 -8.21 -5.24 -3.08
N LEU A 54 -7.75 -4.22 -3.81
CA LEU A 54 -8.29 -2.85 -3.68
C LEU A 54 -9.76 -2.81 -4.09
N ARG A 55 -10.10 -3.45 -5.20
CA ARG A 55 -11.50 -3.54 -5.67
C ARG A 55 -12.40 -4.19 -4.62
N LEU A 56 -11.96 -5.31 -4.05
CA LEU A 56 -12.72 -6.01 -3.01
C LEU A 56 -12.87 -5.16 -1.74
N ALA A 57 -11.84 -4.41 -1.36
CA ALA A 57 -11.93 -3.47 -0.24
C ALA A 57 -13.00 -2.38 -0.51
N LEU A 58 -12.99 -1.81 -1.71
CA LEU A 58 -13.99 -0.83 -2.13
C LEU A 58 -15.41 -1.42 -2.11
N GLU A 59 -15.58 -2.65 -2.55
CA GLU A 59 -16.86 -3.37 -2.52
C GLU A 59 -17.37 -3.58 -1.08
N ARG A 60 -16.47 -3.78 -0.12
CA ARG A 60 -16.83 -3.89 1.30
C ARG A 60 -17.20 -2.54 1.93
N GLY A 61 -17.06 -1.44 1.20
CA GLY A 61 -17.32 -0.10 1.72
C GLY A 61 -16.14 0.55 2.41
N VAL A 62 -14.92 0.01 2.26
CA VAL A 62 -13.71 0.63 2.79
C VAL A 62 -13.44 1.95 2.07
N SER A 63 -13.12 3.00 2.82
CA SER A 63 -12.68 4.28 2.26
C SER A 63 -11.21 4.14 1.86
N VAL A 64 -10.92 4.16 0.56
CA VAL A 64 -9.57 3.98 0.02
C VAL A 64 -9.03 5.31 -0.48
N GLU A 65 -7.83 5.67 -0.03
CA GLU A 65 -7.10 6.85 -0.47
C GLU A 65 -5.77 6.42 -1.07
N ILE A 66 -5.56 6.77 -2.33
CA ILE A 66 -4.32 6.48 -3.06
C ILE A 66 -3.60 7.80 -3.32
N TYR A 67 -2.35 7.87 -2.87
CA TYR A 67 -1.41 8.94 -3.20
C TYR A 67 -0.52 8.43 -4.33
N LEU A 68 -0.71 8.97 -5.52
CA LEU A 68 -0.13 8.46 -6.75
C LEU A 68 1.01 9.37 -7.21
N ASN A 69 2.17 8.79 -7.50
CA ASN A 69 3.24 9.54 -8.14
C ASN A 69 2.80 9.94 -9.55
N TYR A 70 2.75 11.22 -9.80
CA TYR A 70 2.35 11.80 -11.09
C TYR A 70 3.39 12.80 -11.62
N SER A 71 4.52 12.93 -10.91
CA SER A 71 5.62 13.84 -11.29
C SER A 71 6.54 13.26 -12.37
N SER A 72 6.44 11.96 -12.61
CA SER A 72 7.26 11.23 -13.58
C SER A 72 6.47 10.04 -14.13
N THR A 73 6.90 9.50 -15.28
CA THR A 73 6.26 8.34 -15.89
C THR A 73 6.74 7.06 -15.23
N SER A 74 6.13 6.68 -14.11
CA SER A 74 6.48 5.48 -13.35
C SER A 74 5.41 4.39 -13.39
N ILE A 75 4.22 4.70 -13.94
CA ILE A 75 3.10 3.77 -14.04
C ILE A 75 2.66 3.74 -15.52
N SER A 76 2.43 2.53 -16.06
CA SER A 76 1.96 2.37 -17.42
C SER A 76 0.54 2.91 -17.61
N GLU A 77 0.21 3.26 -18.85
CA GLU A 77 -1.15 3.71 -19.19
C GLU A 77 -2.21 2.65 -18.88
N GLU A 78 -1.87 1.36 -19.04
CA GLU A 78 -2.77 0.26 -18.70
C GLU A 78 -3.21 0.32 -17.25
N TYR A 79 -2.27 0.48 -16.30
CA TYR A 79 -2.58 0.52 -14.87
C TYR A 79 -3.19 1.85 -14.45
N LEU A 80 -2.82 2.96 -15.08
CA LEU A 80 -3.51 4.24 -14.87
C LEU A 80 -4.97 4.15 -15.27
N ARG A 81 -5.27 3.46 -16.37
CA ARG A 81 -6.65 3.22 -16.82
C ARG A 81 -7.41 2.35 -15.83
N LYS A 82 -6.80 1.28 -15.32
CA LYS A 82 -7.42 0.41 -14.31
C LYS A 82 -7.78 1.18 -13.04
N LEU A 83 -6.89 2.06 -12.56
CA LEU A 83 -7.18 2.93 -11.43
C LEU A 83 -8.31 3.92 -11.74
N LYS A 84 -8.32 4.48 -12.94
CA LYS A 84 -9.38 5.40 -13.38
C LYS A 84 -10.75 4.71 -13.44
N GLU A 85 -10.80 3.47 -13.89
CA GLU A 85 -12.02 2.66 -13.90
C GLU A 85 -12.55 2.45 -12.49
N LEU A 86 -11.68 2.13 -11.53
CA LEU A 86 -12.06 2.01 -10.12
C LEU A 86 -12.55 3.35 -9.55
N GLU A 87 -11.85 4.44 -9.85
CA GLU A 87 -12.22 5.79 -9.42
C GLU A 87 -13.61 6.18 -9.93
N ASN A 88 -13.94 5.84 -11.17
CA ASN A 88 -15.23 6.12 -11.77
C ASN A 88 -16.36 5.26 -11.20
N LYS A 89 -16.05 4.02 -10.81
CA LYS A 89 -17.03 3.06 -10.31
C LYS A 89 -17.33 3.23 -8.82
N TYR A 90 -16.32 3.58 -8.01
CA TYR A 90 -16.44 3.60 -6.56
C TYR A 90 -16.26 5.00 -5.99
N LEU A 91 -17.32 5.55 -5.39
CA LEU A 91 -17.30 6.89 -4.76
C LEU A 91 -16.43 6.93 -3.49
N ASN A 92 -16.14 5.78 -2.91
CA ASN A 92 -15.29 5.64 -1.73
C ASN A 92 -13.80 5.49 -2.05
N LEU A 93 -13.40 5.67 -3.32
CA LEU A 93 -12.01 5.78 -3.74
C LEU A 93 -11.67 7.24 -4.06
N ASN A 94 -10.60 7.74 -3.43
CA ASN A 94 -10.01 9.03 -3.74
C ASN A 94 -8.56 8.84 -4.20
N VAL A 95 -8.22 9.38 -5.35
CA VAL A 95 -6.87 9.34 -5.88
C VAL A 95 -6.29 10.75 -5.89
N PHE A 96 -5.21 10.96 -5.14
CA PHE A 96 -4.47 12.22 -5.06
C PHE A 96 -3.21 12.12 -5.91
N ARG A 97 -3.15 12.88 -6.99
CA ARG A 97 -2.03 12.89 -7.93
C ARG A 97 -0.96 13.87 -7.43
N VAL A 98 0.19 13.35 -7.06
CA VAL A 98 1.30 14.14 -6.51
C VAL A 98 2.24 14.53 -7.65
N GLU A 99 2.31 15.81 -7.97
CA GLU A 99 3.00 16.32 -9.16
C GLU A 99 4.26 17.14 -8.83
N ASN A 100 4.34 17.75 -7.65
CA ASN A 100 5.40 18.71 -7.33
C ASN A 100 6.78 18.06 -7.19
N ASN A 101 6.82 16.87 -6.58
CA ASN A 101 8.04 16.09 -6.37
C ASN A 101 7.74 14.62 -6.60
N VAL A 102 8.79 13.83 -6.80
CA VAL A 102 8.65 12.38 -6.93
C VAL A 102 8.17 11.79 -5.62
N LEU A 103 7.01 11.13 -5.64
CA LEU A 103 6.51 10.35 -4.52
C LEU A 103 7.11 8.94 -4.60
N HIS A 104 8.16 8.70 -3.84
CA HIS A 104 8.90 7.43 -3.85
C HIS A 104 8.70 6.58 -2.60
N SER A 105 7.97 7.06 -1.62
CA SER A 105 7.65 6.28 -0.40
C SER A 105 6.72 5.11 -0.73
N LYS A 106 6.88 4.01 0.01
CA LYS A 106 6.04 2.82 -0.10
C LYS A 106 5.43 2.56 1.27
N VAL A 107 4.18 3.01 1.42
CA VAL A 107 3.46 2.97 2.68
C VAL A 107 2.04 2.49 2.43
N ILE A 108 1.56 1.60 3.29
CA ILE A 108 0.15 1.16 3.32
C ILE A 108 -0.33 1.27 4.77
N ILE A 109 -1.44 1.94 4.99
CA ILE A 109 -2.02 2.16 6.34
C ILE A 109 -3.43 1.61 6.36
N SER A 110 -3.69 0.70 7.30
CA SER A 110 -4.99 0.05 7.48
C SER A 110 -5.65 0.52 8.76
N ASP A 111 -6.87 1.05 8.64
CA ASP A 111 -7.74 1.44 9.76
C ASP A 111 -7.07 2.42 10.75
N MET A 112 -6.04 3.13 10.33
CA MET A 112 -5.21 4.00 11.18
C MET A 112 -4.62 3.26 12.39
N LYS A 113 -4.50 1.94 12.32
CA LYS A 113 -4.01 1.07 13.41
C LYS A 113 -2.77 0.30 13.04
N LYS A 114 -2.63 -0.07 11.77
CA LYS A 114 -1.52 -0.87 11.25
C LYS A 114 -0.95 -0.23 10.01
N ALA A 115 0.35 -0.42 9.79
CA ALA A 115 0.99 0.09 8.59
C ALA A 115 2.07 -0.88 8.11
N ILE A 116 2.31 -0.87 6.81
CA ILE A 116 3.49 -1.48 6.18
C ILE A 116 4.32 -0.36 5.58
N VAL A 117 5.60 -0.33 5.92
CA VAL A 117 6.59 0.58 5.34
C VAL A 117 7.76 -0.25 4.85
N GLY A 118 8.15 -0.05 3.60
CA GLY A 118 9.24 -0.84 3.05
C GLY A 118 9.71 -0.37 1.69
N SER A 119 10.55 -1.20 1.09
CA SER A 119 11.18 -0.91 -0.20
C SER A 119 10.34 -1.36 -1.40
N ALA A 120 9.37 -2.27 -1.22
CA ALA A 120 8.65 -2.89 -2.32
C ALA A 120 7.58 -1.97 -2.93
N ASN A 121 7.67 -1.78 -4.24
CA ASN A 121 6.58 -1.20 -5.02
C ASN A 121 5.38 -2.18 -5.12
N THR A 122 4.20 -1.66 -5.42
CA THR A 122 3.01 -2.46 -5.73
C THR A 122 3.11 -3.05 -7.14
N THR A 123 4.20 -3.76 -7.39
CA THR A 123 4.50 -4.47 -8.64
C THR A 123 4.74 -5.93 -8.33
N PHE A 124 4.58 -6.80 -9.32
CA PHE A 124 4.92 -8.21 -9.15
C PHE A 124 6.40 -8.36 -8.77
N ALA A 125 7.30 -7.63 -9.43
CA ALA A 125 8.72 -7.65 -9.11
C ALA A 125 8.98 -7.19 -7.68
N GLY A 126 8.37 -6.09 -7.23
CA GLY A 126 8.50 -5.57 -5.87
C GLY A 126 7.96 -6.52 -4.82
N MET A 127 6.85 -7.21 -5.11
CA MET A 127 6.20 -8.10 -4.14
C MET A 127 6.78 -9.50 -4.10
N VAL A 128 7.40 -10.00 -5.19
CA VAL A 128 7.77 -11.40 -5.34
C VAL A 128 9.23 -11.63 -5.74
N THR A 129 9.72 -10.99 -6.82
CA THR A 129 11.00 -11.36 -7.43
C THR A 129 12.21 -10.58 -6.96
N ASN A 130 12.05 -9.29 -6.63
CA ASN A 130 13.14 -8.48 -6.10
C ASN A 130 13.48 -8.87 -4.67
N TYR A 131 14.70 -8.61 -4.24
CA TYR A 131 15.04 -8.67 -2.83
C TYR A 131 14.59 -7.39 -2.13
N GLU A 132 13.45 -7.46 -1.46
CA GLU A 132 12.83 -6.34 -0.77
C GLU A 132 12.70 -6.65 0.73
N LEU A 133 12.69 -5.61 1.53
CA LEU A 133 12.39 -5.74 2.95
C LEU A 133 11.52 -4.57 3.43
N GLY A 134 10.87 -4.80 4.56
CA GLY A 134 10.05 -3.78 5.18
C GLY A 134 9.66 -4.17 6.59
N VAL A 135 8.76 -3.40 7.15
CA VAL A 135 8.20 -3.65 8.48
C VAL A 135 6.69 -3.49 8.45
N GLU A 136 6.01 -4.38 9.16
CA GLU A 136 4.60 -4.23 9.51
C GLU A 136 4.52 -3.72 10.93
N ILE A 137 3.85 -2.60 11.14
CA ILE A 137 3.77 -1.89 12.41
C ILE A 137 2.34 -1.97 12.93
N HIS A 138 2.16 -2.54 14.13
CA HIS A 138 0.88 -2.66 14.81
C HIS A 138 0.79 -1.66 15.98
N ILE A 139 1.17 -0.42 15.74
CA ILE A 139 1.18 0.66 16.73
C ILE A 139 0.30 1.79 16.20
N PRO A 140 -0.93 1.95 16.72
CA PRO A 140 -1.88 2.96 16.21
C PRO A 140 -1.31 4.38 16.19
N ALA A 141 -0.53 4.77 17.20
CA ALA A 141 0.08 6.11 17.24
C ALA A 141 1.03 6.36 16.05
N ILE A 142 1.77 5.34 15.61
CA ILE A 142 2.67 5.44 14.45
C ILE A 142 1.85 5.44 13.16
N ALA A 143 0.87 4.55 13.03
CA ALA A 143 -0.02 4.51 11.87
C ALA A 143 -0.72 5.87 11.68
N HIS A 144 -1.17 6.49 12.77
CA HIS A 144 -1.80 7.81 12.73
C HIS A 144 -0.83 8.90 12.25
N LYS A 145 0.41 8.90 12.74
CA LYS A 145 1.43 9.86 12.29
C LYS A 145 1.75 9.71 10.80
N LEU A 146 1.84 8.48 10.32
CA LEU A 146 2.04 8.20 8.89
C LEU A 146 0.85 8.74 8.06
N GLU A 147 -0.38 8.50 8.51
CA GLU A 147 -1.57 9.04 7.86
C GLU A 147 -1.54 10.56 7.78
N MET A 148 -1.15 11.23 8.86
CA MET A 148 -1.03 12.69 8.88
C MET A 148 0.02 13.19 7.89
N LEU A 149 1.14 12.48 7.73
CA LEU A 149 2.16 12.80 6.73
C LEU A 149 1.62 12.66 5.30
N LEU A 150 0.88 11.57 5.02
CA LEU A 150 0.29 11.37 3.70
C LEU A 150 -0.70 12.48 3.36
N ARG A 151 -1.50 12.90 4.31
CA ARG A 151 -2.48 13.98 4.09
C ARG A 151 -1.84 15.30 3.69
N ARG A 152 -0.61 15.56 4.12
CA ARG A 152 0.15 16.74 3.69
C ARG A 152 0.49 16.73 2.20
N LEU A 153 0.48 15.56 1.57
CA LEU A 153 0.69 15.45 0.11
C LEU A 153 -0.48 16.02 -0.69
N ARG A 154 -1.62 16.26 -0.06
CA ARG A 154 -2.78 16.90 -0.69
C ARG A 154 -2.62 18.42 -0.80
N GLU A 155 -1.72 18.99 -0.03
CA GLU A 155 -1.44 20.42 -0.02
C GLU A 155 -0.59 20.78 -1.24
N ARG A 156 -1.00 21.82 -1.94
CA ARG A 156 -0.29 22.35 -3.11
C ARG A 156 0.63 23.51 -2.74
#